data_56bc2297ea655700598af6f7a7863d5a
#
_entry.id   56bc2297ea655700598af6f7a7863d5a
#
_cell.length_a   1.000
_cell.length_b   1.000
_cell.length_c   1.000
_cell.angle_alpha   90.00
_cell.angle_beta   90.00
_cell.angle_gamma   90.00
#
_symmetry.space_group_name_H-M   'P 1'
#
loop_
_entity.id
_entity.type
_entity.pdbx_description
1 polymer ?
#
loop_
_entity_poly.entity_id
_entity_poly.type
_entity_poly.pdbx_seq_one_letter_code
_entity_poly.pdbx_strand_id
1 'polypeptide(L)'
;MKKVKKLLCALLIVLTAMTMLSEPFQVPVQAARTVTANKNPNKAVNIKKKGTYRVLSKTKMNKDDYIRFTAPKKGKYTLTFSDFRKLKGYTPSERHLGSVYIYKNTKYGRSMQRVKTNGGKSYTLSICSKAWYNDYTKGKKIKAVSDLHTRYAKISLKKGETIYIKTFWTGGKHSYSLKIK
;
A
#
# COMPACT_ATOMS: atom_id res chain seq x y z
N MET A 1 42.34 -37.05 32.57
CA MET A 1 42.49 -35.87 31.68
C MET A 1 41.96 -36.08 30.24
N LYS A 2 42.14 -37.21 29.57
CA LYS A 2 41.67 -37.43 28.18
C LYS A 2 40.14 -37.45 28.01
N LYS A 3 39.38 -37.94 28.98
CA LYS A 3 37.88 -37.99 28.94
C LYS A 3 37.21 -36.61 29.08
N VAL A 4 37.80 -35.72 29.89
CA VAL A 4 37.28 -34.35 30.10
C VAL A 4 37.46 -33.48 28.83
N LYS A 5 38.61 -33.62 28.13
CA LYS A 5 38.84 -32.89 26.85
C LYS A 5 37.87 -33.31 25.76
N LYS A 6 37.48 -34.60 25.66
CA LYS A 6 36.47 -35.05 24.67
C LYS A 6 35.08 -34.53 24.99
N LEU A 7 34.72 -34.42 26.28
CA LEU A 7 33.43 -33.87 26.69
C LEU A 7 33.33 -32.37 26.41
N LEU A 8 34.42 -31.61 26.66
CA LEU A 8 34.49 -30.18 26.33
C LEU A 8 34.34 -29.88 24.85
N CYS A 9 35.03 -30.68 23.98
CA CYS A 9 34.89 -30.53 22.53
C CYS A 9 33.48 -30.83 22.02
N ALA A 10 32.84 -31.87 22.57
CA ALA A 10 31.45 -32.20 22.21
C ALA A 10 30.46 -31.09 22.63
N LEU A 11 30.65 -30.47 23.79
CA LEU A 11 29.82 -29.35 24.28
C LEU A 11 30.02 -28.10 23.43
N LEU A 12 31.24 -27.81 22.98
CA LEU A 12 31.53 -26.66 22.08
C LEU A 12 30.86 -26.82 20.71
N ILE A 13 30.87 -28.04 20.15
CA ILE A 13 30.25 -28.32 18.84
C ILE A 13 28.71 -28.17 18.93
N VAL A 14 28.10 -28.59 20.02
CA VAL A 14 26.65 -28.42 20.21
C VAL A 14 26.27 -26.94 20.40
N LEU A 15 27.10 -26.17 21.12
CA LEU A 15 26.87 -24.74 21.30
C LEU A 15 27.00 -23.95 19.97
N THR A 16 27.98 -24.29 19.14
CA THR A 16 28.15 -23.64 17.81
C THR A 16 27.06 -24.05 16.81
N ALA A 17 26.53 -25.29 16.91
CA ALA A 17 25.39 -25.69 16.07
C ALA A 17 24.09 -25.00 16.44
N MET A 18 23.86 -24.68 17.74
CA MET A 18 22.68 -23.93 18.18
C MET A 18 22.70 -22.42 17.81
N THR A 19 23.87 -21.83 17.66
CA THR A 19 23.98 -20.42 17.23
C THR A 19 23.77 -20.22 15.73
N MET A 20 23.89 -21.27 14.91
CA MET A 20 23.62 -21.20 13.47
C MET A 20 22.14 -21.34 13.10
N LEU A 21 21.25 -21.68 14.04
CA LEU A 21 19.81 -21.87 13.81
C LEU A 21 18.95 -20.65 14.12
N SER A 22 19.55 -19.54 14.51
CA SER A 22 18.80 -18.33 14.90
C SER A 22 19.03 -17.09 14.01
N GLU A 23 19.48 -17.29 12.78
CA GLU A 23 19.29 -16.19 11.81
C GLU A 23 17.80 -16.06 11.53
N PRO A 24 17.19 -14.93 11.87
CA PRO A 24 15.81 -14.70 11.47
C PRO A 24 15.77 -14.80 9.95
N PHE A 25 14.94 -15.68 9.42
CA PHE A 25 14.64 -15.77 7.99
C PHE A 25 14.19 -14.38 7.54
N GLN A 26 15.14 -13.56 7.11
CA GLN A 26 14.84 -12.29 6.48
C GLN A 26 14.19 -12.62 5.15
N VAL A 27 12.85 -12.71 5.16
CA VAL A 27 12.09 -12.73 3.92
C VAL A 27 12.51 -11.48 3.14
N PRO A 28 13.17 -11.62 1.99
CA PRO A 28 13.64 -10.46 1.24
C PRO A 28 12.45 -9.54 1.00
N VAL A 29 12.51 -8.33 1.56
CA VAL A 29 11.50 -7.30 1.32
C VAL A 29 11.58 -6.98 -0.16
N GLN A 30 10.68 -7.54 -0.93
CA GLN A 30 10.63 -7.31 -2.35
C GLN A 30 10.47 -5.81 -2.60
N ALA A 31 11.48 -5.21 -3.22
CA ALA A 31 11.48 -3.79 -3.53
C ALA A 31 10.19 -3.40 -4.26
N ALA A 32 9.58 -2.29 -3.84
CA ALA A 32 8.35 -1.81 -4.44
C ALA A 32 8.57 -1.46 -5.92
N ARG A 33 7.75 -2.03 -6.80
CA ARG A 33 7.79 -1.74 -8.23
C ARG A 33 7.20 -0.35 -8.48
N THR A 34 7.90 0.51 -9.20
CA THR A 34 7.40 1.84 -9.54
C THR A 34 6.50 1.77 -10.77
N VAL A 35 5.32 2.39 -10.67
CA VAL A 35 4.38 2.56 -11.77
C VAL A 35 3.92 4.02 -11.84
N THR A 36 3.65 4.52 -13.05
CA THR A 36 3.15 5.89 -13.23
C THR A 36 1.66 5.85 -13.57
N ALA A 37 0.84 6.57 -12.81
CA ALA A 37 -0.57 6.75 -13.07
C ALA A 37 -0.79 7.64 -14.31
N ASN A 38 -1.96 7.55 -14.93
CA ASN A 38 -2.32 8.30 -16.12
C ASN A 38 -3.65 9.04 -15.93
N LYS A 39 -3.74 10.28 -16.42
CA LYS A 39 -4.97 11.07 -16.43
C LYS A 39 -6.10 10.45 -17.27
N ASN A 40 -5.75 9.63 -18.24
CA ASN A 40 -6.70 8.92 -19.09
C ASN A 40 -6.84 7.47 -18.61
N PRO A 41 -8.03 7.02 -18.19
CA PRO A 41 -8.24 5.67 -17.70
C PRO A 41 -7.94 4.58 -18.76
N ASN A 42 -8.14 4.87 -20.04
CA ASN A 42 -7.84 3.93 -21.12
C ASN A 42 -6.33 3.72 -21.32
N LYS A 43 -5.51 4.72 -20.98
CA LYS A 43 -4.04 4.66 -21.01
C LYS A 43 -3.41 4.33 -19.65
N ALA A 44 -4.22 4.03 -18.64
CA ALA A 44 -3.74 3.70 -17.31
C ALA A 44 -2.92 2.41 -17.32
N VAL A 45 -1.79 2.42 -16.61
CA VAL A 45 -0.93 1.23 -16.45
C VAL A 45 -1.74 0.09 -15.80
N ASN A 46 -1.57 -1.11 -16.32
CA ASN A 46 -2.27 -2.29 -15.83
C ASN A 46 -1.35 -3.19 -14.98
N ILE A 47 -1.64 -3.25 -13.70
CA ILE A 47 -0.98 -4.14 -12.75
C ILE A 47 -1.64 -5.51 -12.84
N LYS A 48 -0.87 -6.58 -13.08
CA LYS A 48 -1.37 -7.95 -13.23
C LYS A 48 -0.88 -8.90 -12.12
N LYS A 49 -0.05 -8.43 -11.21
CA LYS A 49 0.54 -9.25 -10.13
C LYS A 49 0.25 -8.65 -8.77
N LYS A 50 0.10 -9.51 -7.75
CA LYS A 50 0.12 -9.08 -6.35
C LYS A 50 1.50 -8.51 -6.00
N GLY A 51 1.57 -7.71 -4.97
CA GLY A 51 2.84 -7.11 -4.51
C GLY A 51 2.68 -5.68 -4.03
N THR A 52 3.82 -5.04 -3.79
CA THR A 52 3.89 -3.63 -3.38
C THR A 52 4.34 -2.78 -4.56
N TYR A 53 3.63 -1.69 -4.77
CA TYR A 53 3.86 -0.75 -5.87
C TYR A 53 4.01 0.66 -5.32
N ARG A 54 5.01 1.39 -5.81
CA ARG A 54 5.08 2.83 -5.65
C ARG A 54 4.40 3.47 -6.86
N VAL A 55 3.26 4.09 -6.63
CA VAL A 55 2.52 4.77 -7.68
C VAL A 55 2.94 6.23 -7.73
N LEU A 56 3.32 6.70 -8.91
CA LEU A 56 3.67 8.10 -9.17
C LEU A 56 2.53 8.75 -9.95
N SER A 57 2.02 9.85 -9.44
CA SER A 57 1.10 10.74 -10.13
C SER A 57 1.83 11.99 -10.59
N LYS A 58 1.76 12.29 -11.88
CA LYS A 58 2.35 13.49 -12.47
C LYS A 58 1.30 14.55 -12.82
N THR A 59 0.04 14.33 -12.47
CA THR A 59 -1.05 15.27 -12.74
C THR A 59 -0.96 16.52 -11.88
N LYS A 60 -1.60 17.58 -12.38
CA LYS A 60 -1.74 18.83 -11.65
C LYS A 60 -2.68 18.67 -10.46
N MET A 61 -2.64 19.64 -9.55
CA MET A 61 -3.57 19.75 -8.43
C MET A 61 -5.03 19.58 -8.87
N ASN A 62 -5.81 18.89 -8.04
CA ASN A 62 -7.25 18.68 -8.25
C ASN A 62 -7.62 17.97 -9.57
N LYS A 63 -6.73 17.15 -10.12
CA LYS A 63 -7.01 16.31 -11.28
C LYS A 63 -6.93 14.84 -10.93
N ASP A 64 -7.75 14.06 -11.61
CA ASP A 64 -7.81 12.60 -11.44
C ASP A 64 -6.63 11.89 -12.13
N ASP A 65 -6.18 10.83 -11.48
CA ASP A 65 -5.22 9.87 -12.02
C ASP A 65 -5.75 8.45 -11.88
N TYR A 66 -5.34 7.59 -12.81
CA TYR A 66 -5.82 6.23 -12.90
C TYR A 66 -4.68 5.23 -12.99
N ILE A 67 -4.82 4.11 -12.29
CA ILE A 67 -4.14 2.84 -12.55
C ILE A 67 -5.19 1.75 -12.68
N ARG A 68 -4.83 0.63 -13.30
CA ARG A 68 -5.69 -0.54 -13.41
C ARG A 68 -5.07 -1.72 -12.65
N PHE A 69 -5.92 -2.57 -12.14
CA PHE A 69 -5.51 -3.88 -11.64
C PHE A 69 -6.38 -4.96 -12.28
N THR A 70 -5.73 -5.94 -12.92
CA THR A 70 -6.42 -7.12 -13.47
C THR A 70 -6.09 -8.32 -12.60
N ALA A 71 -7.11 -8.97 -12.08
CA ALA A 71 -6.97 -10.11 -11.19
C ALA A 71 -6.37 -11.33 -11.93
N PRO A 72 -5.21 -11.86 -11.52
CA PRO A 72 -4.59 -13.02 -12.15
C PRO A 72 -5.37 -14.33 -11.91
N LYS A 73 -6.16 -14.38 -10.85
CA LYS A 73 -7.05 -15.51 -10.51
C LYS A 73 -8.29 -15.01 -9.79
N LYS A 74 -9.35 -15.84 -9.74
CA LYS A 74 -10.54 -15.58 -8.89
C LYS A 74 -10.10 -15.51 -7.43
N GLY A 75 -10.57 -14.51 -6.68
CA GLY A 75 -10.28 -14.41 -5.26
C GLY A 75 -10.70 -13.09 -4.62
N LYS A 76 -10.46 -13.03 -3.30
CA LYS A 76 -10.58 -11.79 -2.52
C LYS A 76 -9.23 -11.09 -2.53
N TYR A 77 -9.23 -9.81 -2.83
CA TYR A 77 -8.04 -8.96 -2.87
C TYR A 77 -8.16 -7.87 -1.82
N THR A 78 -7.05 -7.61 -1.14
CA THR A 78 -6.94 -6.47 -0.23
C THR A 78 -6.01 -5.45 -0.87
N LEU A 79 -6.54 -4.27 -1.14
CA LEU A 79 -5.81 -3.11 -1.66
C LEU A 79 -5.52 -2.19 -0.49
N THR A 80 -4.26 -2.00 -0.15
CA THR A 80 -3.86 -1.08 0.93
C THR A 80 -3.15 0.13 0.31
N PHE A 81 -3.64 1.30 0.64
CA PHE A 81 -3.14 2.60 0.20
C PHE A 81 -2.49 3.29 1.39
N SER A 82 -1.26 3.75 1.23
CA SER A 82 -0.51 4.42 2.29
C SER A 82 0.57 5.35 1.72
N ASP A 83 1.23 6.07 2.60
CA ASP A 83 2.42 6.85 2.28
C ASP A 83 2.21 7.88 1.15
N PHE A 84 1.05 8.55 1.18
CA PHE A 84 0.75 9.64 0.27
C PHE A 84 1.63 10.85 0.58
N ARG A 85 2.36 11.32 -0.44
CA ARG A 85 3.27 12.47 -0.31
C ARG A 85 3.46 13.19 -1.64
N LYS A 86 3.71 14.48 -1.58
CA LYS A 86 4.08 15.30 -2.73
C LYS A 86 5.44 14.88 -3.28
N LEU A 87 5.64 14.94 -4.59
CA LEU A 87 6.89 14.53 -5.22
C LEU A 87 8.00 15.56 -5.08
N LYS A 88 7.66 16.86 -5.06
CA LYS A 88 8.62 17.96 -4.93
C LYS A 88 8.02 19.04 -4.02
N GLY A 89 8.88 19.77 -3.29
CA GLY A 89 8.46 20.89 -2.47
C GLY A 89 7.53 20.48 -1.33
N TYR A 90 7.78 19.33 -0.71
CA TYR A 90 7.02 18.88 0.45
C TYR A 90 7.47 19.68 1.66
N THR A 91 6.55 20.44 2.24
CA THR A 91 6.72 21.02 3.56
C THR A 91 5.84 20.28 4.55
N PRO A 92 6.32 19.99 5.77
CA PRO A 92 5.52 19.31 6.80
C PRO A 92 4.20 20.01 7.12
N SER A 93 4.12 21.30 6.90
CA SER A 93 2.92 22.13 7.09
C SER A 93 1.87 21.96 5.97
N GLU A 94 2.23 21.39 4.83
CA GLU A 94 1.28 21.19 3.74
C GLU A 94 0.30 20.06 4.05
N ARG A 95 -0.93 20.45 4.34
CA ARG A 95 -2.05 19.55 4.65
C ARG A 95 -2.69 19.04 3.37
N HIS A 96 -2.26 17.87 2.92
CA HIS A 96 -2.81 17.28 1.72
C HIS A 96 -3.82 16.19 2.06
N LEU A 97 -5.02 16.40 1.54
CA LEU A 97 -6.11 15.42 1.55
C LEU A 97 -6.34 14.91 0.14
N GLY A 98 -6.85 13.71 0.06
CA GLY A 98 -7.22 13.10 -1.20
C GLY A 98 -8.26 12.03 -1.03
N SER A 99 -8.62 11.44 -2.15
CA SER A 99 -9.59 10.35 -2.20
C SER A 99 -9.16 9.29 -3.18
N VAL A 100 -9.43 8.04 -2.82
CA VAL A 100 -9.28 6.88 -3.70
C VAL A 100 -10.65 6.33 -4.01
N TYR A 101 -10.92 6.11 -5.29
CA TYR A 101 -12.15 5.52 -5.79
C TYR A 101 -11.83 4.24 -6.53
N ILE A 102 -12.65 3.22 -6.36
CA ILE A 102 -12.50 1.94 -7.06
C ILE A 102 -13.72 1.70 -7.92
N TYR A 103 -13.50 1.45 -9.20
CA TYR A 103 -14.53 1.16 -10.17
C TYR A 103 -14.33 -0.23 -10.76
N LYS A 104 -15.42 -0.98 -10.84
CA LYS A 104 -15.49 -2.18 -11.68
C LYS A 104 -15.95 -1.77 -13.05
N ASN A 105 -15.51 -2.19 -14.08
CA ASN A 105 -15.90 -1.87 -15.42
C ASN A 105 -15.12 -0.71 -16.06
N THR A 106 -14.93 -0.87 -17.34
CA THR A 106 -14.07 -0.03 -18.17
C THR A 106 -14.70 1.30 -18.59
N LYS A 107 -16.03 1.42 -18.43
CA LYS A 107 -16.74 2.61 -18.89
C LYS A 107 -16.81 3.67 -17.80
N TYR A 108 -15.77 4.52 -17.71
CA TYR A 108 -15.79 5.84 -17.06
C TYR A 108 -16.42 5.92 -15.67
N GLY A 109 -16.19 4.92 -14.83
CA GLY A 109 -16.61 5.00 -13.45
C GLY A 109 -18.10 4.86 -13.19
N ARG A 110 -18.87 4.34 -14.13
CA ARG A 110 -20.32 4.14 -13.97
C ARG A 110 -20.69 3.09 -12.93
N SER A 111 -19.81 2.13 -12.66
CA SER A 111 -20.00 1.10 -11.63
C SER A 111 -18.96 1.23 -10.53
N MET A 112 -19.27 2.01 -9.51
CA MET A 112 -18.40 2.11 -8.34
C MET A 112 -18.59 0.90 -7.43
N GLN A 113 -17.48 0.23 -7.09
CA GLN A 113 -17.51 -0.86 -6.14
C GLN A 113 -17.67 -0.36 -4.72
N ARG A 114 -18.57 -1.00 -3.99
CA ARG A 114 -18.65 -0.81 -2.55
C ARG A 114 -17.42 -1.44 -1.90
N VAL A 115 -16.68 -0.67 -1.12
CA VAL A 115 -15.47 -1.11 -0.44
C VAL A 115 -15.63 -1.07 1.07
N LYS A 116 -14.99 -2.01 1.76
CA LYS A 116 -14.83 -1.95 3.22
C LYS A 116 -13.58 -1.14 3.52
N THR A 117 -13.71 -0.14 4.37
CA THR A 117 -12.61 0.70 4.84
C THR A 117 -12.22 0.30 6.26
N ASN A 118 -11.14 0.87 6.80
CA ASN A 118 -10.71 0.64 8.18
C ASN A 118 -11.79 1.00 9.22
N GLY A 119 -12.73 1.87 8.91
CA GLY A 119 -13.80 2.30 9.83
C GLY A 119 -15.21 2.01 9.34
N GLY A 120 -15.41 1.19 8.29
CA GLY A 120 -16.75 0.92 7.79
C GLY A 120 -16.84 0.58 6.31
N LYS A 121 -17.97 0.97 5.71
CA LYS A 121 -18.24 0.76 4.28
C LYS A 121 -18.33 2.11 3.58
N SER A 122 -17.60 2.26 2.48
CA SER A 122 -17.62 3.48 1.67
C SER A 122 -17.28 3.15 0.21
N TYR A 123 -17.76 3.96 -0.70
CA TYR A 123 -17.33 3.95 -2.09
C TYR A 123 -16.05 4.76 -2.30
N THR A 124 -15.74 5.63 -1.34
CA THR A 124 -14.60 6.53 -1.38
C THR A 124 -13.74 6.30 -0.15
N LEU A 125 -12.45 6.15 -0.34
CA LEU A 125 -11.47 6.14 0.72
C LEU A 125 -10.85 7.53 0.83
N SER A 126 -11.28 8.31 1.83
CA SER A 126 -10.57 9.54 2.18
C SER A 126 -9.20 9.19 2.73
N ILE A 127 -8.16 9.90 2.28
CA ILE A 127 -6.79 9.64 2.66
C ILE A 127 -6.03 10.95 2.86
N CYS A 128 -5.06 10.95 3.76
CA CYS A 128 -4.19 12.10 4.00
C CYS A 128 -2.71 11.69 3.99
N SER A 129 -1.83 12.67 3.92
CA SER A 129 -0.41 12.44 4.17
C SER A 129 -0.17 12.09 5.63
N LYS A 130 0.88 11.30 5.91
CA LYS A 130 1.27 10.95 7.29
C LYS A 130 1.61 12.20 8.12
N ALA A 131 2.24 13.19 7.50
CA ALA A 131 2.58 14.45 8.17
C ALA A 131 1.32 15.21 8.61
N TRP A 132 0.31 15.34 7.71
CA TRP A 132 -0.98 15.95 8.08
C TRP A 132 -1.66 15.18 9.22
N TYR A 133 -1.66 13.85 9.15
CA TYR A 133 -2.25 13.01 10.18
C TYR A 133 -1.59 13.23 11.54
N ASN A 134 -0.26 13.24 11.59
CA ASN A 134 0.49 13.43 12.81
C ASN A 134 0.24 14.81 13.42
N ASP A 135 0.23 15.85 12.60
CA ASP A 135 -0.04 17.23 13.02
C ASP A 135 -1.49 17.39 13.54
N TYR A 136 -2.44 16.82 12.81
CA TYR A 136 -3.86 16.89 13.18
C TYR A 136 -4.19 16.12 14.46
N THR A 137 -3.52 15.00 14.71
CA THR A 137 -3.77 14.15 15.90
C THR A 137 -2.92 14.54 17.09
N LYS A 138 -1.94 15.43 16.94
CA LYS A 138 -1.06 15.86 18.02
C LYS A 138 -1.88 16.43 19.18
N GLY A 139 -1.77 15.80 20.35
CA GLY A 139 -2.46 16.23 21.58
C GLY A 139 -3.98 16.02 21.60
N LYS A 140 -4.56 15.35 20.60
CA LYS A 140 -6.01 15.10 20.52
C LYS A 140 -6.33 13.62 20.62
N LYS A 141 -7.23 13.24 21.53
CA LYS A 141 -7.83 11.88 21.57
C LYS A 141 -8.93 11.78 20.49
N ILE A 142 -8.54 11.60 19.22
CA ILE A 142 -9.52 11.49 18.12
C ILE A 142 -9.75 10.03 17.79
N LYS A 143 -10.85 9.46 18.28
CA LYS A 143 -11.25 8.06 17.96
C LYS A 143 -11.73 7.90 16.50
N ALA A 144 -12.20 8.94 15.85
CA ALA A 144 -12.90 8.85 14.56
C ALA A 144 -11.99 8.92 13.33
N VAL A 145 -10.72 9.25 13.48
CA VAL A 145 -9.80 9.55 12.36
C VAL A 145 -8.64 8.54 12.32
N SER A 146 -8.79 7.41 13.01
CA SER A 146 -7.79 6.35 13.01
C SER A 146 -7.50 5.93 11.56
N ASP A 147 -6.21 5.93 11.22
CA ASP A 147 -5.67 5.40 9.98
C ASP A 147 -6.04 6.12 8.68
N LEU A 148 -6.38 7.41 8.72
CA LEU A 148 -6.59 8.18 7.47
C LEU A 148 -5.34 8.21 6.56
N HIS A 149 -4.14 8.00 7.11
CA HIS A 149 -2.89 7.92 6.34
C HIS A 149 -2.67 6.52 5.75
N THR A 150 -3.43 5.51 6.19
CA THR A 150 -3.41 4.14 5.66
C THR A 150 -4.82 3.62 5.54
N ARG A 151 -5.28 3.39 4.33
CA ARG A 151 -6.63 2.92 4.03
C ARG A 151 -6.57 1.61 3.27
N TYR A 152 -7.57 0.76 3.47
CA TYR A 152 -7.67 -0.46 2.68
C TYR A 152 -9.08 -0.69 2.15
N ALA A 153 -9.14 -1.40 1.03
CA ALA A 153 -10.36 -1.92 0.45
C ALA A 153 -10.23 -3.43 0.23
N LYS A 154 -11.30 -4.16 0.52
CA LYS A 154 -11.42 -5.58 0.19
C LYS A 154 -12.41 -5.75 -0.96
N ILE A 155 -12.00 -6.47 -2.01
CA ILE A 155 -12.80 -6.65 -3.20
C ILE A 155 -12.68 -8.08 -3.72
N SER A 156 -13.80 -8.66 -4.14
CA SER A 156 -13.84 -9.97 -4.80
C SER A 156 -13.82 -9.78 -6.31
N LEU A 157 -12.89 -10.45 -6.98
CA LEU A 157 -12.71 -10.37 -8.43
C LEU A 157 -12.69 -11.77 -9.04
N LYS A 158 -13.21 -11.90 -10.27
CA LYS A 158 -13.04 -13.06 -11.13
C LYS A 158 -11.65 -13.03 -11.77
N LYS A 159 -11.15 -14.18 -12.26
CA LYS A 159 -9.94 -14.22 -13.10
C LYS A 159 -10.13 -13.32 -14.33
N GLY A 160 -9.15 -12.47 -14.60
CA GLY A 160 -9.20 -11.51 -15.72
C GLY A 160 -10.06 -10.27 -15.48
N GLU A 161 -10.83 -10.20 -14.38
CA GLU A 161 -11.60 -9.00 -14.06
C GLU A 161 -10.70 -7.84 -13.73
N THR A 162 -10.99 -6.68 -14.33
CA THR A 162 -10.20 -5.45 -14.18
C THR A 162 -10.96 -4.42 -13.39
N ILE A 163 -10.27 -3.80 -12.45
CA ILE A 163 -10.73 -2.61 -11.73
C ILE A 163 -9.87 -1.41 -12.09
N TYR A 164 -10.49 -0.24 -11.99
CA TYR A 164 -9.84 1.05 -12.11
C TYR A 164 -9.73 1.68 -10.73
N ILE A 165 -8.54 2.10 -10.38
CA ILE A 165 -8.24 2.81 -9.15
C ILE A 165 -7.99 4.26 -9.53
N LYS A 166 -8.94 5.12 -9.20
CA LYS A 166 -8.85 6.57 -9.40
C LYS A 166 -8.34 7.21 -8.13
N THR A 167 -7.35 8.07 -8.24
CA THR A 167 -6.88 8.92 -7.15
C THR A 167 -7.10 10.38 -7.49
N PHE A 168 -7.55 11.12 -6.49
CA PHE A 168 -7.66 12.57 -6.50
C PHE A 168 -6.83 13.11 -5.33
N TRP A 169 -5.99 14.09 -5.59
CA TRP A 169 -5.08 14.60 -4.57
C TRP A 169 -4.93 16.12 -4.66
N THR A 170 -5.11 16.82 -3.53
CA THR A 170 -5.06 18.28 -3.48
C THR A 170 -3.64 18.84 -3.63
N GLY A 171 -2.62 18.06 -3.33
CA GLY A 171 -1.20 18.47 -3.41
C GLY A 171 -0.57 18.38 -4.81
N GLY A 172 -1.32 18.07 -5.85
CA GLY A 172 -0.81 17.94 -7.22
C GLY A 172 0.08 16.71 -7.40
N LYS A 173 1.25 16.84 -8.02
CA LYS A 173 2.16 15.72 -8.27
C LYS A 173 2.54 15.00 -6.98
N HIS A 174 2.22 13.71 -6.89
CA HIS A 174 2.37 12.94 -5.66
C HIS A 174 2.79 11.50 -5.91
N SER A 175 3.13 10.80 -4.85
CA SER A 175 3.31 9.35 -4.85
C SER A 175 2.59 8.72 -3.67
N TYR A 176 2.27 7.45 -3.82
CA TYR A 176 1.74 6.64 -2.74
C TYR A 176 2.15 5.18 -2.89
N SER A 177 2.06 4.43 -1.80
CA SER A 177 2.25 2.98 -1.80
C SER A 177 0.91 2.28 -1.99
N LEU A 178 0.86 1.34 -2.93
CA LEU A 178 -0.25 0.42 -3.14
C LEU A 178 0.25 -1.00 -2.91
N LYS A 179 -0.28 -1.66 -1.89
CA LYS A 179 -0.03 -3.09 -1.64
C LYS A 179 -1.27 -3.90 -2.03
N ILE A 180 -1.08 -4.90 -2.89
CA ILE A 180 -2.13 -5.81 -3.36
C ILE A 180 -1.82 -7.21 -2.82
N LYS A 181 -2.71 -7.72 -1.97
CA LYS A 181 -2.65 -9.08 -1.40
C LYS A 181 -3.76 -9.99 -1.92
#